data_1d3ecb5b21fa2d43031ada9f31ae917e
#
_entry.id   1d3ecb5b21fa2d43031ada9f31ae917e
#
_cell.length_a   1.000
_cell.length_b   1.000
_cell.length_c   1.000
_cell.angle_alpha   90.00
_cell.angle_beta   90.00
_cell.angle_gamma   90.00
#
_symmetry.space_group_name_H-M   'P 1'
#
loop_
_entity.id
_entity.type
_entity.pdbx_description
1 polymer ?
#
loop_
_entity_poly.entity_id
_entity_poly.type
_entity_poly.pdbx_seq_one_letter_code
_entity_poly.pdbx_strand_id
1 'polypeptide(L)'
;PFPTTIWPSSVTNVSFPQGEPMTTQSGEFSLEAKYTQERGRIYLSGIQALVRLPLDQHRADLRRGLNTATFISGYRGSPLGGLDQTLERMPTLLKAHDVVFSSGLNEDLGATAVFGSQMAGLFPKPKYDGVLGVWYGKAPGVDRTGDVFKHANYAGVGKNGGVLALAGDDPVSKSSTLPSHSEVALYDAFMPTIFPGNVQEILDMGLHGFALSRASGLWVGVKIVTNVADEAGTAEVDPDRVSPVIPVVELDGKPFQHQINVNLIPPYGLDMERTIHFARLELARRYAHENKLNRITVPTPNAWFGILTTGKTYYDVRQALAEMGLDDAALRRYGIRLLKMGMLFPMEPRVVREFSRGLQEILVVEEKRSFLELFAKDVLYGMTDRPQVVGKADEEDRLLLPPVGELDSDAIPRAIARRLAPRIR
;
A
#
# COMPACT_ATOMS: atom_id res chain seq x y z
N PRO A 1 6.77 -58.83 -5.32
CA PRO A 1 6.32 -58.88 -3.94
C PRO A 1 7.04 -57.84 -3.13
N PHE A 2 6.27 -56.82 -2.67
CA PHE A 2 6.77 -55.81 -1.76
C PHE A 2 6.50 -56.27 -0.32
N PRO A 3 7.40 -56.04 0.63
CA PRO A 3 7.18 -56.42 2.02
C PRO A 3 6.30 -55.38 2.71
N THR A 4 5.26 -55.86 3.36
CA THR A 4 4.40 -55.14 4.28
C THR A 4 5.17 -54.78 5.55
N THR A 5 5.42 -53.49 5.81
CA THR A 5 5.99 -53.04 7.06
C THR A 5 4.86 -52.59 8.00
N ILE A 6 4.79 -53.27 9.13
CA ILE A 6 3.83 -53.06 10.22
C ILE A 6 4.21 -51.81 11.00
N TRP A 7 3.24 -50.89 11.19
CA TRP A 7 3.39 -49.73 12.06
C TRP A 7 3.10 -50.14 13.52
N PRO A 8 3.90 -49.71 14.51
CA PRO A 8 3.57 -49.99 15.91
C PRO A 8 2.49 -49.00 16.40
N SER A 9 1.42 -49.57 16.96
CA SER A 9 0.37 -48.86 17.67
C SER A 9 0.86 -48.48 19.08
N SER A 10 1.27 -47.25 19.29
CA SER A 10 1.28 -46.62 20.62
C SER A 10 1.14 -45.11 20.47
N VAL A 11 -0.11 -44.65 20.42
CA VAL A 11 -0.44 -43.22 20.60
C VAL A 11 -0.51 -42.97 22.11
N THR A 12 0.51 -42.37 22.68
CA THR A 12 0.44 -41.79 24.03
C THR A 12 -0.50 -40.60 24.01
N ASN A 13 -1.52 -40.63 24.86
CA ASN A 13 -2.46 -39.55 25.11
C ASN A 13 -1.71 -38.27 25.52
N VAL A 14 -1.63 -37.30 24.63
CA VAL A 14 -1.26 -35.93 24.96
C VAL A 14 -2.54 -35.23 25.43
N SER A 15 -2.66 -34.99 26.74
CA SER A 15 -3.74 -34.19 27.28
C SER A 15 -3.44 -32.72 26.98
N PHE A 16 -4.26 -32.10 26.12
CA PHE A 16 -4.28 -30.65 25.92
C PHE A 16 -4.93 -29.99 27.15
N PRO A 17 -4.39 -28.86 27.67
CA PRO A 17 -5.08 -28.13 28.69
C PRO A 17 -6.45 -27.67 28.17
N GLN A 18 -7.50 -27.97 28.92
CA GLN A 18 -8.85 -27.49 28.63
C GLN A 18 -8.84 -25.97 28.83
N GLY A 19 -8.81 -25.22 27.72
CA GLY A 19 -9.06 -23.78 27.74
C GLY A 19 -10.50 -23.52 28.21
N GLU A 20 -10.69 -22.46 28.99
CA GLU A 20 -12.00 -21.99 29.41
C GLU A 20 -12.94 -21.90 28.19
N PRO A 21 -14.22 -22.25 28.33
CA PRO A 21 -15.16 -22.13 27.23
C PRO A 21 -15.28 -20.67 26.83
N MET A 22 -14.84 -20.37 25.57
CA MET A 22 -15.15 -19.08 24.97
C MET A 22 -16.67 -18.92 24.96
N THR A 23 -17.19 -17.98 25.72
CA THR A 23 -18.58 -17.56 25.63
C THR A 23 -18.81 -16.99 24.23
N THR A 24 -19.28 -17.84 23.34
CA THR A 24 -19.79 -17.42 22.03
C THR A 24 -21.10 -16.70 22.32
N GLN A 25 -21.08 -15.36 22.28
CA GLN A 25 -22.31 -14.65 21.95
C GLN A 25 -22.69 -15.12 20.55
N SER A 26 -23.76 -15.92 20.47
CA SER A 26 -24.36 -16.36 19.22
C SER A 26 -25.07 -15.18 18.55
N GLY A 27 -24.31 -14.23 18.01
CA GLY A 27 -24.81 -13.32 16.99
C GLY A 27 -24.99 -14.14 15.70
N GLU A 28 -26.17 -14.03 15.07
CA GLU A 28 -26.39 -14.67 13.75
C GLU A 28 -25.24 -14.34 12.81
N PHE A 29 -24.56 -15.36 12.32
CA PHE A 29 -23.49 -15.20 11.35
C PHE A 29 -24.08 -14.63 10.06
N SER A 30 -23.65 -13.42 9.67
CA SER A 30 -24.04 -12.81 8.40
C SER A 30 -22.84 -12.70 7.46
N LEU A 31 -23.04 -13.12 6.21
CA LEU A 31 -22.04 -12.92 5.14
C LEU A 31 -21.77 -11.43 4.87
N GLU A 32 -22.70 -10.55 5.25
CA GLU A 32 -22.56 -9.10 5.12
C GLU A 32 -21.77 -8.46 6.28
N ALA A 33 -21.52 -9.20 7.36
CA ALA A 33 -20.76 -8.72 8.53
C ALA A 33 -19.39 -8.14 8.12
N LYS A 34 -18.73 -8.72 7.10
CA LYS A 34 -17.49 -8.21 6.54
C LYS A 34 -17.58 -6.74 6.06
N TYR A 35 -18.76 -6.21 5.77
CA TYR A 35 -18.99 -4.84 5.33
C TYR A 35 -19.71 -3.98 6.38
N THR A 36 -20.50 -4.59 7.26
CA THR A 36 -21.38 -3.88 8.20
C THR A 36 -20.83 -3.83 9.63
N GLN A 37 -20.05 -4.83 10.04
CA GLN A 37 -19.47 -4.87 11.37
C GLN A 37 -18.39 -3.79 11.51
N GLU A 38 -18.49 -2.94 12.55
CA GLU A 38 -17.57 -1.83 12.76
C GLU A 38 -16.47 -2.13 13.80
N ARG A 39 -16.61 -3.17 14.62
CA ARG A 39 -15.64 -3.55 15.67
C ARG A 39 -15.41 -5.05 15.70
N GLY A 40 -14.16 -5.44 16.03
CA GLY A 40 -13.76 -6.83 16.20
C GLY A 40 -13.16 -7.43 14.92
N ARG A 41 -13.26 -8.76 14.80
CA ARG A 41 -12.61 -9.50 13.70
C ARG A 41 -13.61 -9.85 12.61
N ILE A 42 -13.19 -9.64 11.38
CA ILE A 42 -13.94 -10.03 10.17
C ILE A 42 -13.03 -10.85 9.27
N TYR A 43 -13.62 -11.73 8.46
CA TYR A 43 -12.92 -12.49 7.43
C TYR A 43 -13.35 -12.00 6.05
N LEU A 44 -12.36 -11.59 5.21
CA LEU A 44 -12.63 -11.01 3.91
C LEU A 44 -11.47 -11.24 2.94
N SER A 45 -11.75 -11.19 1.65
CA SER A 45 -10.70 -11.18 0.62
C SER A 45 -10.14 -9.78 0.39
N GLY A 46 -9.01 -9.68 -0.33
CA GLY A 46 -8.43 -8.40 -0.74
C GLY A 46 -9.42 -7.55 -1.52
N ILE A 47 -10.13 -8.12 -2.49
CA ILE A 47 -11.20 -7.42 -3.22
C ILE A 47 -12.30 -6.93 -2.27
N GLN A 48 -12.70 -7.74 -1.30
CA GLN A 48 -13.73 -7.33 -0.33
C GLN A 48 -13.23 -6.23 0.61
N ALA A 49 -11.94 -6.21 0.93
CA ALA A 49 -11.33 -5.11 1.68
C ALA A 49 -11.37 -3.79 0.87
N LEU A 50 -11.10 -3.84 -0.43
CA LEU A 50 -11.21 -2.66 -1.31
C LEU A 50 -12.64 -2.14 -1.41
N VAL A 51 -13.65 -3.02 -1.45
CA VAL A 51 -15.07 -2.62 -1.42
C VAL A 51 -15.44 -2.00 -0.07
N ARG A 52 -14.94 -2.55 1.02
CA ARG A 52 -15.20 -2.05 2.39
C ARG A 52 -14.58 -0.68 2.65
N LEU A 53 -13.40 -0.41 2.09
CA LEU A 53 -12.61 0.78 2.38
C LEU A 53 -13.38 2.10 2.24
N PRO A 54 -14.12 2.40 1.15
CA PRO A 54 -14.93 3.62 1.05
C PRO A 54 -16.08 3.66 2.07
N LEU A 55 -16.62 2.51 2.48
CA LEU A 55 -17.66 2.45 3.51
C LEU A 55 -17.10 2.86 4.88
N ASP A 56 -15.91 2.37 5.23
CA ASP A 56 -15.25 2.72 6.49
C ASP A 56 -14.83 4.21 6.50
N GLN A 57 -14.38 4.74 5.35
CA GLN A 57 -14.08 6.16 5.24
C GLN A 57 -15.33 7.04 5.41
N HIS A 58 -16.45 6.66 4.79
CA HIS A 58 -17.72 7.37 4.99
C HIS A 58 -18.15 7.37 6.45
N ARG A 59 -18.08 6.21 7.14
CA ARG A 59 -18.35 6.11 8.59
C ARG A 59 -17.43 7.02 9.41
N ALA A 60 -16.13 7.04 9.07
CA ALA A 60 -15.16 7.88 9.74
C ALA A 60 -15.46 9.38 9.55
N ASP A 61 -15.90 9.79 8.36
CA ASP A 61 -16.28 11.16 8.07
C ASP A 61 -17.56 11.55 8.81
N LEU A 62 -18.60 10.71 8.83
CA LEU A 62 -19.82 10.96 9.60
C LEU A 62 -19.53 11.15 11.09
N ARG A 63 -18.64 10.36 11.69
CA ARG A 63 -18.22 10.53 13.10
C ARG A 63 -17.52 11.88 13.35
N ARG A 64 -16.92 12.47 12.32
CA ARG A 64 -16.30 13.80 12.35
C ARG A 64 -17.28 14.94 12.01
N GLY A 65 -18.54 14.62 11.77
CA GLY A 65 -19.59 15.59 11.38
C GLY A 65 -19.52 16.01 9.91
N LEU A 66 -18.84 15.23 9.05
CA LEU A 66 -18.74 15.49 7.61
C LEU A 66 -19.70 14.56 6.85
N ASN A 67 -20.58 15.15 6.05
CA ASN A 67 -21.43 14.42 5.12
C ASN A 67 -20.72 14.29 3.76
N THR A 68 -19.90 13.25 3.60
CA THR A 68 -19.17 13.00 2.36
C THR A 68 -19.81 11.91 1.53
N ALA A 69 -19.63 11.97 0.21
CA ALA A 69 -19.96 10.88 -0.72
C ALA A 69 -18.70 10.28 -1.30
N THR A 70 -18.80 9.09 -1.91
CA THR A 70 -17.71 8.49 -2.69
C THR A 70 -18.15 8.25 -4.13
N PHE A 71 -17.32 8.65 -5.09
CA PHE A 71 -17.48 8.30 -6.50
C PHE A 71 -16.41 7.31 -6.92
N ILE A 72 -16.83 6.14 -7.43
CA ILE A 72 -15.95 5.06 -7.88
C ILE A 72 -16.11 4.88 -9.39
N SER A 73 -15.00 4.98 -10.13
CA SER A 73 -14.97 4.69 -11.56
C SER A 73 -13.60 4.16 -11.98
N GLY A 74 -13.58 3.36 -13.04
CA GLY A 74 -12.38 2.75 -13.59
C GLY A 74 -12.75 1.73 -14.64
N TYR A 75 -11.83 0.85 -14.97
CA TYR A 75 -12.07 -0.18 -15.98
C TYR A 75 -11.63 -1.56 -15.47
N ARG A 76 -12.48 -2.55 -15.74
CA ARG A 76 -12.27 -3.93 -15.26
C ARG A 76 -10.99 -4.55 -15.82
N GLY A 77 -10.26 -5.25 -14.99
CA GLY A 77 -9.06 -5.98 -15.37
C GLY A 77 -8.42 -6.65 -14.16
N SER A 78 -7.90 -7.86 -14.34
CA SER A 78 -7.18 -8.58 -13.28
C SER A 78 -5.91 -7.81 -12.87
N PRO A 79 -5.58 -7.77 -11.55
CA PRO A 79 -6.24 -8.53 -10.48
C PRO A 79 -7.50 -7.87 -9.89
N LEU A 80 -7.92 -6.71 -10.37
CA LEU A 80 -9.06 -5.97 -9.83
C LEU A 80 -10.40 -6.29 -10.52
N GLY A 81 -10.44 -7.31 -11.38
CA GLY A 81 -11.65 -7.67 -12.15
C GLY A 81 -12.84 -8.12 -11.30
N GLY A 82 -12.63 -8.52 -10.05
CA GLY A 82 -13.71 -8.83 -9.12
C GLY A 82 -14.27 -7.62 -8.37
N LEU A 83 -13.62 -6.45 -8.45
CA LEU A 83 -14.02 -5.26 -7.71
C LEU A 83 -15.34 -4.69 -8.25
N ASP A 84 -15.42 -4.45 -9.56
CA ASP A 84 -16.63 -3.93 -10.21
C ASP A 84 -17.81 -4.89 -10.06
N GLN A 85 -17.59 -6.20 -10.27
CA GLN A 85 -18.64 -7.20 -10.08
C GLN A 85 -19.17 -7.23 -8.63
N THR A 86 -18.30 -7.03 -7.65
CA THR A 86 -18.71 -7.00 -6.25
C THR A 86 -19.51 -5.73 -5.95
N LEU A 87 -19.06 -4.57 -6.44
CA LEU A 87 -19.78 -3.30 -6.28
C LEU A 87 -21.17 -3.36 -6.95
N GLU A 88 -21.28 -3.90 -8.17
CA GLU A 88 -22.54 -4.04 -8.90
C GLU A 88 -23.60 -4.88 -8.14
N ARG A 89 -23.15 -5.85 -7.34
CA ARG A 89 -24.02 -6.74 -6.57
C ARG A 89 -24.53 -6.15 -5.24
N MET A 90 -24.06 -4.95 -4.87
CA MET A 90 -24.31 -4.38 -3.53
C MET A 90 -24.94 -2.97 -3.58
N PRO A 91 -25.92 -2.70 -4.47
CA PRO A 91 -26.45 -1.34 -4.67
C PRO A 91 -27.08 -0.75 -3.42
N THR A 92 -27.75 -1.56 -2.60
CA THR A 92 -28.38 -1.11 -1.35
C THR A 92 -27.36 -0.66 -0.33
N LEU A 93 -26.26 -1.41 -0.15
CA LEU A 93 -25.20 -1.07 0.77
C LEU A 93 -24.44 0.17 0.31
N LEU A 94 -24.13 0.27 -0.99
CA LEU A 94 -23.46 1.44 -1.57
C LEU A 94 -24.30 2.70 -1.38
N LYS A 95 -25.61 2.63 -1.66
CA LYS A 95 -26.54 3.75 -1.45
C LYS A 95 -26.62 4.19 0.01
N ALA A 96 -26.61 3.24 0.95
CA ALA A 96 -26.64 3.53 2.39
C ALA A 96 -25.40 4.28 2.90
N HIS A 97 -24.31 4.27 2.12
CA HIS A 97 -23.04 4.96 2.42
C HIS A 97 -22.71 6.08 1.42
N ASP A 98 -23.70 6.57 0.67
CA ASP A 98 -23.52 7.59 -0.36
C ASP A 98 -22.39 7.28 -1.35
N VAL A 99 -22.23 5.99 -1.69
CA VAL A 99 -21.26 5.52 -2.69
C VAL A 99 -21.95 5.39 -4.04
N VAL A 100 -21.43 6.10 -5.03
CA VAL A 100 -21.85 6.02 -6.43
C VAL A 100 -20.80 5.27 -7.22
N PHE A 101 -21.16 4.12 -7.77
CA PHE A 101 -20.32 3.34 -8.66
C PHE A 101 -20.79 3.48 -10.10
N SER A 102 -19.86 3.81 -11.02
CA SER A 102 -20.11 3.89 -12.45
C SER A 102 -18.86 3.40 -13.19
N SER A 103 -18.96 2.22 -13.82
CA SER A 103 -17.86 1.69 -14.62
C SER A 103 -17.54 2.63 -15.79
N GLY A 104 -16.25 2.88 -16.05
CA GLY A 104 -15.79 3.64 -17.19
C GLY A 104 -15.87 2.82 -18.49
N LEU A 105 -15.98 3.50 -19.64
CA LEU A 105 -15.82 2.86 -20.94
C LEU A 105 -14.37 2.44 -21.19
N ASN A 106 -13.44 3.13 -20.56
CA ASN A 106 -12.02 2.80 -20.47
C ASN A 106 -11.41 3.49 -19.23
N GLU A 107 -10.13 3.25 -19.00
CA GLU A 107 -9.40 3.75 -17.84
C GLU A 107 -9.31 5.28 -17.79
N ASP A 108 -9.09 5.94 -18.95
CA ASP A 108 -8.97 7.40 -19.05
C ASP A 108 -10.28 8.09 -18.68
N LEU A 109 -11.39 7.60 -19.26
CA LEU A 109 -12.71 8.14 -18.98
C LEU A 109 -13.13 7.89 -17.54
N GLY A 110 -12.77 6.73 -16.97
CA GLY A 110 -12.95 6.46 -15.55
C GLY A 110 -12.22 7.47 -14.68
N ALA A 111 -10.94 7.74 -14.97
CA ALA A 111 -10.15 8.72 -14.23
C ALA A 111 -10.65 10.15 -14.43
N THR A 112 -11.05 10.51 -15.65
CA THR A 112 -11.65 11.82 -15.94
C THR A 112 -12.94 12.04 -15.14
N ALA A 113 -13.79 11.00 -15.02
CA ALA A 113 -14.99 11.06 -14.20
C ALA A 113 -14.68 11.22 -12.70
N VAL A 114 -13.67 10.48 -12.19
CA VAL A 114 -13.19 10.64 -10.80
C VAL A 114 -12.62 12.05 -10.60
N PHE A 115 -11.84 12.57 -11.54
CA PHE A 115 -11.33 13.96 -11.47
C PHE A 115 -12.49 14.96 -11.46
N GLY A 116 -13.47 14.79 -12.33
CA GLY A 116 -14.70 15.62 -12.35
C GLY A 116 -15.43 15.62 -11.01
N SER A 117 -15.48 14.49 -10.31
CA SER A 117 -16.14 14.40 -9.00
C SER A 117 -15.48 15.29 -7.93
N GLN A 118 -14.18 15.58 -8.06
CA GLN A 118 -13.45 16.46 -7.14
C GLN A 118 -13.84 17.94 -7.31
N MET A 119 -14.46 18.28 -8.45
CA MET A 119 -14.94 19.63 -8.73
C MET A 119 -16.34 19.91 -8.15
N ALA A 120 -17.00 18.90 -7.56
CA ALA A 120 -18.39 19.03 -7.06
C ALA A 120 -18.56 20.22 -6.09
N GLY A 121 -17.58 20.49 -5.25
CA GLY A 121 -17.60 21.61 -4.30
C GLY A 121 -17.41 22.99 -4.93
N LEU A 122 -17.07 23.10 -6.24
CA LEU A 122 -16.94 24.36 -6.96
C LEU A 122 -18.31 24.87 -7.47
N PHE A 123 -19.33 24.02 -7.48
CA PHE A 123 -20.67 24.40 -7.90
C PHE A 123 -21.48 24.98 -6.74
N PRO A 124 -22.45 25.88 -7.02
CA PRO A 124 -23.30 26.43 -5.98
C PRO A 124 -24.13 25.35 -5.26
N LYS A 125 -24.21 25.42 -3.96
CA LYS A 125 -25.00 24.54 -3.10
C LYS A 125 -24.68 23.04 -3.28
N PRO A 126 -23.44 22.61 -3.05
CA PRO A 126 -23.09 21.21 -3.14
C PRO A 126 -23.92 20.39 -2.13
N LYS A 127 -24.33 19.19 -2.55
CA LYS A 127 -25.11 18.28 -1.69
C LYS A 127 -24.28 17.71 -0.54
N TYR A 128 -22.99 17.54 -0.77
CA TYR A 128 -22.05 16.91 0.17
C TYR A 128 -20.95 17.90 0.58
N ASP A 129 -20.41 17.71 1.77
CA ASP A 129 -19.27 18.50 2.29
C ASP A 129 -17.97 18.22 1.52
N GLY A 130 -17.91 17.08 0.85
CA GLY A 130 -16.79 16.64 0.00
C GLY A 130 -17.12 15.35 -0.73
N VAL A 131 -16.37 15.08 -1.78
CA VAL A 131 -16.49 13.82 -2.55
C VAL A 131 -15.15 13.11 -2.53
N LEU A 132 -15.15 11.87 -2.05
CA LEU A 132 -14.03 10.96 -2.18
C LEU A 132 -14.04 10.34 -3.58
N GLY A 133 -12.87 10.11 -4.14
CA GLY A 133 -12.72 9.45 -5.43
C GLY A 133 -12.01 8.11 -5.29
N VAL A 134 -12.45 7.11 -6.03
CA VAL A 134 -11.70 5.86 -6.21
C VAL A 134 -11.64 5.55 -7.70
N TRP A 135 -10.44 5.59 -8.24
CA TRP A 135 -10.15 5.04 -9.56
C TRP A 135 -9.59 3.63 -9.43
N TYR A 136 -9.92 2.72 -10.35
CA TYR A 136 -9.32 1.39 -10.40
C TYR A 136 -9.01 0.99 -11.84
N GLY A 137 -7.86 0.32 -11.99
CA GLY A 137 -7.41 -0.22 -13.27
C GLY A 137 -6.19 -1.11 -13.09
N LYS A 138 -5.91 -1.97 -14.07
CA LYS A 138 -4.65 -2.72 -14.11
C LYS A 138 -3.50 -1.85 -14.59
N ALA A 139 -2.25 -2.31 -14.41
CA ALA A 139 -1.06 -1.53 -14.77
C ALA A 139 -1.05 -0.96 -16.20
N PRO A 140 -1.44 -1.67 -17.28
CA PRO A 140 -1.59 -1.04 -18.60
C PRO A 140 -2.61 0.09 -18.64
N GLY A 141 -3.63 0.05 -17.78
CA GLY A 141 -4.58 1.14 -17.60
C GLY A 141 -3.97 2.33 -16.88
N VAL A 142 -3.06 2.10 -15.93
CA VAL A 142 -2.27 3.17 -15.29
C VAL A 142 -1.44 3.90 -16.35
N ASP A 143 -0.71 3.16 -17.20
CA ASP A 143 0.09 3.73 -18.28
C ASP A 143 -0.76 4.58 -19.23
N ARG A 144 -1.92 4.05 -19.64
CA ARG A 144 -2.87 4.74 -20.52
C ARG A 144 -3.40 6.03 -19.91
N THR A 145 -3.63 6.05 -18.61
CA THR A 145 -4.27 7.15 -17.87
C THR A 145 -3.27 8.25 -17.46
N GLY A 146 -2.00 8.13 -17.78
CA GLY A 146 -0.92 9.00 -17.31
C GLY A 146 -1.19 10.50 -17.48
N ASP A 147 -1.75 10.92 -18.62
CA ASP A 147 -2.11 12.33 -18.87
C ASP A 147 -3.20 12.83 -17.89
N VAL A 148 -4.26 12.05 -17.71
CA VAL A 148 -5.35 12.40 -16.79
C VAL A 148 -4.84 12.46 -15.35
N PHE A 149 -3.98 11.51 -14.94
CA PHE A 149 -3.38 11.52 -13.61
C PHE A 149 -2.54 12.78 -13.36
N LYS A 150 -1.74 13.19 -14.33
CA LYS A 150 -0.95 14.45 -14.23
C LYS A 150 -1.87 15.65 -14.07
N HIS A 151 -2.86 15.83 -14.94
CA HIS A 151 -3.80 16.93 -14.86
C HIS A 151 -4.57 16.96 -13.53
N ALA A 152 -5.10 15.80 -13.10
CA ALA A 152 -5.82 15.67 -11.86
C ALA A 152 -4.93 15.95 -10.64
N ASN A 153 -3.68 15.49 -10.68
CA ASN A 153 -2.73 15.68 -9.59
C ASN A 153 -2.24 17.14 -9.49
N TYR A 154 -2.07 17.82 -10.62
CA TYR A 154 -1.82 19.27 -10.64
C TYR A 154 -3.00 20.05 -10.05
N ALA A 155 -4.21 19.81 -10.52
CA ALA A 155 -5.42 20.47 -10.02
C ALA A 155 -5.68 20.17 -8.54
N GLY A 156 -5.46 18.92 -8.14
CA GLY A 156 -5.66 18.39 -6.81
C GLY A 156 -7.07 17.91 -6.53
N VAL A 157 -7.37 17.70 -5.24
CA VAL A 157 -8.67 17.18 -4.77
C VAL A 157 -9.56 18.28 -4.19
N GLY A 158 -10.87 18.07 -4.22
CA GLY A 158 -11.85 18.99 -3.63
C GLY A 158 -11.75 19.08 -2.12
N LYS A 159 -12.32 20.13 -1.55
CA LYS A 159 -12.41 20.31 -0.09
C LYS A 159 -13.08 19.08 0.54
N ASN A 160 -12.50 18.55 1.61
CA ASN A 160 -12.95 17.32 2.28
C ASN A 160 -13.04 16.10 1.35
N GLY A 161 -12.53 16.20 0.12
CA GLY A 161 -12.38 15.10 -0.82
C GLY A 161 -11.16 14.24 -0.50
N GLY A 162 -10.63 13.61 -1.51
CA GLY A 162 -9.46 12.73 -1.47
C GLY A 162 -9.63 11.59 -2.46
N VAL A 163 -8.55 11.22 -3.15
CA VAL A 163 -8.64 10.22 -4.23
C VAL A 163 -7.61 9.11 -4.05
N LEU A 164 -8.08 7.87 -4.17
CA LEU A 164 -7.24 6.69 -4.31
C LEU A 164 -7.27 6.19 -5.75
N ALA A 165 -6.10 5.92 -6.31
CA ALA A 165 -5.94 5.21 -7.57
C ALA A 165 -5.47 3.78 -7.29
N LEU A 166 -6.39 2.81 -7.37
CA LEU A 166 -6.11 1.40 -7.16
C LEU A 166 -5.46 0.84 -8.41
N ALA A 167 -4.15 0.63 -8.36
CA ALA A 167 -3.34 0.10 -9.45
C ALA A 167 -3.13 -1.40 -9.29
N GLY A 168 -3.80 -2.19 -10.13
CA GLY A 168 -3.70 -3.64 -10.11
C GLY A 168 -2.51 -4.16 -10.90
N ASP A 169 -1.53 -4.74 -10.22
CA ASP A 169 -0.33 -5.29 -10.81
C ASP A 169 -0.37 -6.82 -10.90
N ASP A 170 0.03 -7.35 -12.05
CA ASP A 170 0.14 -8.77 -12.34
C ASP A 170 1.60 -9.11 -12.73
N PRO A 171 2.47 -9.39 -11.75
CA PRO A 171 3.90 -9.59 -12.00
C PRO A 171 4.25 -10.71 -12.97
N VAL A 172 3.40 -11.72 -13.07
CA VAL A 172 3.57 -12.88 -13.96
C VAL A 172 2.67 -12.87 -15.19
N SER A 173 1.90 -11.79 -15.38
CA SER A 173 0.93 -11.60 -16.46
C SER A 173 -0.04 -12.79 -16.66
N LYS A 174 -0.58 -13.33 -15.56
CA LYS A 174 -1.58 -14.41 -15.60
C LYS A 174 -2.78 -14.06 -16.46
N SER A 175 -3.19 -12.79 -16.45
CA SER A 175 -4.32 -12.28 -17.23
C SER A 175 -4.07 -10.92 -17.89
N SER A 176 -2.84 -10.43 -17.83
CA SER A 176 -2.37 -9.25 -18.55
C SER A 176 -1.52 -9.65 -19.74
N THR A 177 -1.50 -8.84 -20.81
CA THR A 177 -0.69 -9.14 -22.01
C THR A 177 0.81 -9.09 -21.70
N LEU A 178 1.22 -8.17 -20.82
CA LEU A 178 2.62 -7.98 -20.41
C LEU A 178 2.72 -7.94 -18.88
N PRO A 179 3.81 -8.49 -18.32
CA PRO A 179 4.14 -8.28 -16.92
C PRO A 179 4.41 -6.79 -16.68
N SER A 180 3.84 -6.23 -15.62
CA SER A 180 3.97 -4.80 -15.36
C SER A 180 4.03 -4.49 -13.87
N HIS A 181 4.41 -3.26 -13.58
CA HIS A 181 4.46 -2.67 -12.25
C HIS A 181 4.19 -1.18 -12.37
N SER A 182 3.30 -0.67 -11.54
CA SER A 182 2.70 0.65 -11.72
C SER A 182 3.46 1.78 -11.04
N GLU A 183 4.37 1.49 -10.11
CA GLU A 183 5.02 2.50 -9.27
C GLU A 183 5.79 3.56 -10.06
N VAL A 184 6.36 3.20 -11.23
CA VAL A 184 7.12 4.15 -12.07
C VAL A 184 6.20 5.15 -12.73
N ALA A 185 5.04 4.71 -13.24
CA ALA A 185 4.05 5.60 -13.85
C ALA A 185 3.38 6.51 -12.81
N LEU A 186 3.13 5.99 -11.60
CA LEU A 186 2.60 6.78 -10.49
C LEU A 186 3.63 7.82 -10.01
N TYR A 187 4.91 7.46 -9.97
CA TYR A 187 6.01 8.40 -9.69
C TYR A 187 6.07 9.53 -10.70
N ASP A 188 6.00 9.24 -12.00
CA ASP A 188 5.99 10.22 -13.08
C ASP A 188 4.80 11.20 -12.99
N ALA A 189 3.68 10.74 -12.43
CA ALA A 189 2.51 11.57 -12.16
C ALA A 189 2.53 12.29 -10.79
N PHE A 190 3.64 12.25 -10.04
CA PHE A 190 3.77 12.82 -8.69
C PHE A 190 2.77 12.25 -7.66
N MET A 191 2.29 11.05 -7.85
CA MET A 191 1.31 10.42 -6.97
C MET A 191 2.01 9.69 -5.83
N PRO A 192 1.82 10.10 -4.55
CA PRO A 192 2.26 9.28 -3.44
C PRO A 192 1.74 7.85 -3.61
N THR A 193 2.61 6.87 -3.44
CA THR A 193 2.29 5.46 -3.72
C THR A 193 2.46 4.63 -2.47
N ILE A 194 1.39 3.97 -2.05
CA ILE A 194 1.37 3.02 -0.93
C ILE A 194 1.21 1.60 -1.45
N PHE A 195 1.80 0.64 -0.73
CA PHE A 195 1.77 -0.76 -1.13
C PHE A 195 1.40 -1.66 0.06
N PRO A 196 0.10 -1.95 0.25
CA PRO A 196 -0.35 -2.92 1.24
C PRO A 196 0.08 -4.34 0.85
N GLY A 197 0.49 -5.14 1.82
CA GLY A 197 0.95 -6.51 1.61
C GLY A 197 -0.03 -7.58 2.07
N ASN A 198 -1.17 -7.20 2.66
CA ASN A 198 -2.25 -8.10 3.07
C ASN A 198 -3.58 -7.35 3.25
N VAL A 199 -4.66 -8.09 3.57
CA VAL A 199 -6.02 -7.52 3.71
C VAL A 199 -6.14 -6.48 4.82
N GLN A 200 -5.45 -6.65 5.95
CA GLN A 200 -5.43 -5.65 7.02
C GLN A 200 -4.82 -4.33 6.55
N GLU A 201 -3.72 -4.42 5.83
CA GLU A 201 -3.02 -3.24 5.30
C GLU A 201 -3.80 -2.54 4.20
N ILE A 202 -4.64 -3.25 3.42
CA ILE A 202 -5.57 -2.59 2.49
C ILE A 202 -6.47 -1.62 3.25
N LEU A 203 -7.04 -2.04 4.38
CA LEU A 203 -7.93 -1.20 5.17
C LEU A 203 -7.17 -0.06 5.85
N ASP A 204 -6.10 -0.36 6.58
CA ASP A 204 -5.37 0.63 7.36
C ASP A 204 -4.68 1.66 6.46
N MET A 205 -3.92 1.19 5.46
CA MET A 205 -3.19 2.08 4.55
C MET A 205 -4.13 2.80 3.58
N GLY A 206 -5.27 2.21 3.22
CA GLY A 206 -6.27 2.87 2.40
C GLY A 206 -6.91 4.06 3.11
N LEU A 207 -7.25 3.95 4.41
CA LEU A 207 -7.72 5.07 5.22
C LEU A 207 -6.63 6.16 5.36
N HIS A 208 -5.37 5.76 5.57
CA HIS A 208 -4.24 6.70 5.50
C HIS A 208 -4.12 7.35 4.13
N GLY A 209 -4.34 6.61 3.05
CA GLY A 209 -4.31 7.14 1.69
C GLY A 209 -5.34 8.23 1.45
N PHE A 210 -6.59 8.05 1.90
CA PHE A 210 -7.61 9.10 1.82
C PHE A 210 -7.23 10.34 2.64
N ALA A 211 -6.74 10.15 3.87
CA ALA A 211 -6.31 11.25 4.73
C ALA A 211 -5.11 12.01 4.13
N LEU A 212 -4.13 11.30 3.59
CA LEU A 212 -2.98 11.87 2.89
C LEU A 212 -3.42 12.66 1.65
N SER A 213 -4.30 12.07 0.82
CA SER A 213 -4.83 12.73 -0.37
C SER A 213 -5.57 14.02 -0.01
N ARG A 214 -6.45 13.97 0.98
CA ARG A 214 -7.20 15.15 1.48
C ARG A 214 -6.28 16.25 1.97
N ALA A 215 -5.21 15.90 2.72
CA ALA A 215 -4.30 16.87 3.29
C ALA A 215 -3.34 17.49 2.26
N SER A 216 -2.80 16.67 1.37
CA SER A 216 -1.82 17.11 0.37
C SER A 216 -2.45 17.65 -0.92
N GLY A 217 -3.67 17.26 -1.21
CA GLY A 217 -4.30 17.49 -2.50
C GLY A 217 -3.85 16.55 -3.61
N LEU A 218 -2.89 15.65 -3.35
CA LEU A 218 -2.39 14.68 -4.33
C LEU A 218 -3.31 13.47 -4.39
N TRP A 219 -3.50 12.90 -5.57
CA TRP A 219 -4.05 11.55 -5.68
C TRP A 219 -3.04 10.57 -5.11
N VAL A 220 -3.53 9.55 -4.42
CA VAL A 220 -2.67 8.52 -3.83
C VAL A 220 -2.83 7.21 -4.60
N GLY A 221 -1.72 6.71 -5.16
CA GLY A 221 -1.66 5.39 -5.77
C GLY A 221 -1.64 4.30 -4.69
N VAL A 222 -2.47 3.28 -4.87
CA VAL A 222 -2.50 2.08 -4.04
C VAL A 222 -2.15 0.90 -4.93
N LYS A 223 -0.94 0.39 -4.79
CA LYS A 223 -0.49 -0.77 -5.56
C LYS A 223 -1.08 -2.05 -4.97
N ILE A 224 -1.85 -2.77 -5.78
CA ILE A 224 -2.48 -4.05 -5.40
C ILE A 224 -1.98 -5.14 -6.34
N VAL A 225 -1.16 -6.04 -5.82
CA VAL A 225 -0.70 -7.21 -6.59
C VAL A 225 -1.72 -8.35 -6.53
N THR A 226 -1.67 -9.25 -7.52
CA THR A 226 -2.60 -10.37 -7.65
C THR A 226 -2.74 -11.18 -6.36
N ASN A 227 -1.63 -11.49 -5.69
CA ASN A 227 -1.64 -12.26 -4.44
C ASN A 227 -2.44 -11.57 -3.34
N VAL A 228 -2.30 -10.25 -3.19
CA VAL A 228 -3.02 -9.46 -2.18
C VAL A 228 -4.49 -9.28 -2.54
N ALA A 229 -4.81 -9.18 -3.84
CA ALA A 229 -6.20 -9.08 -4.29
C ALA A 229 -6.99 -10.39 -4.07
N ASP A 230 -6.32 -11.52 -4.33
CA ASP A 230 -6.92 -12.86 -4.30
C ASP A 230 -6.85 -13.52 -2.91
N GLU A 231 -5.92 -13.11 -2.03
CA GLU A 231 -5.84 -13.66 -0.69
C GLU A 231 -7.12 -13.37 0.12
N ALA A 232 -7.37 -14.22 1.12
CA ALA A 232 -8.40 -13.99 2.12
C ALA A 232 -7.79 -14.17 3.52
N GLY A 233 -8.21 -13.32 4.43
CA GLY A 233 -7.65 -13.32 5.78
C GLY A 233 -8.55 -12.65 6.79
N THR A 234 -8.16 -12.77 8.05
CA THR A 234 -8.82 -12.07 9.16
C THR A 234 -8.25 -10.66 9.28
N ALA A 235 -9.13 -9.68 9.34
CA ALA A 235 -8.79 -8.30 9.66
C ALA A 235 -9.50 -7.85 10.95
N GLU A 236 -8.82 -7.03 11.71
CA GLU A 236 -9.42 -6.30 12.83
C GLU A 236 -9.99 -4.98 12.34
N VAL A 237 -11.22 -4.70 12.68
CA VAL A 237 -11.89 -3.44 12.37
C VAL A 237 -12.26 -2.74 13.65
N ASP A 238 -12.00 -1.45 13.68
CA ASP A 238 -12.36 -0.55 14.76
C ASP A 238 -12.36 0.89 14.22
N PRO A 239 -13.38 1.70 14.56
CA PRO A 239 -13.46 3.09 14.11
C PRO A 239 -12.26 3.97 14.48
N ASP A 240 -11.59 3.64 15.57
CA ASP A 240 -10.48 4.41 16.13
C ASP A 240 -9.10 3.85 15.76
N ARG A 241 -9.07 2.74 14.98
CA ARG A 241 -7.84 2.04 14.60
C ARG A 241 -6.88 2.92 13.79
N VAL A 242 -7.40 3.74 12.91
CA VAL A 242 -6.62 4.67 12.09
C VAL A 242 -6.98 6.10 12.46
N SER A 243 -6.05 6.77 13.15
CA SER A 243 -6.16 8.17 13.56
C SER A 243 -5.02 8.98 12.95
N PRO A 244 -5.18 9.47 11.70
CA PRO A 244 -4.12 10.14 10.98
C PRO A 244 -3.68 11.44 11.65
N VAL A 245 -2.37 11.59 11.83
CA VAL A 245 -1.73 12.86 12.21
C VAL A 245 -1.41 13.64 10.93
N ILE A 246 -1.94 14.85 10.80
CA ILE A 246 -1.70 15.70 9.64
C ILE A 246 -0.56 16.66 9.97
N PRO A 247 0.61 16.53 9.33
CA PRO A 247 1.74 17.43 9.57
C PRO A 247 1.49 18.82 8.97
N VAL A 248 2.08 19.83 9.58
CA VAL A 248 2.11 21.18 9.03
C VAL A 248 3.34 21.34 8.15
N VAL A 249 3.14 21.81 6.94
CA VAL A 249 4.18 22.23 6.00
C VAL A 249 3.98 23.70 5.68
N GLU A 250 5.05 24.45 5.56
CA GLU A 250 5.01 25.87 5.17
C GLU A 250 5.41 26.06 3.71
N LEU A 251 4.74 26.97 3.04
CA LEU A 251 5.10 27.50 1.73
C LEU A 251 5.16 29.02 1.86
N ASP A 252 6.31 29.63 1.52
CA ASP A 252 6.55 31.08 1.67
C ASP A 252 6.35 31.61 3.10
N GLY A 253 6.75 30.81 4.10
CA GLY A 253 6.63 31.18 5.52
C GLY A 253 5.20 31.15 6.06
N LYS A 254 4.26 30.54 5.35
CA LYS A 254 2.86 30.38 5.78
C LYS A 254 2.46 28.90 5.78
N PRO A 255 1.64 28.45 6.74
CA PRO A 255 1.08 27.11 6.71
C PRO A 255 0.38 26.83 5.39
N PHE A 256 0.81 25.77 4.71
CA PHE A 256 0.21 25.36 3.44
C PHE A 256 -1.11 24.64 3.69
N GLN A 257 -2.14 25.05 2.96
CA GLN A 257 -3.42 24.35 2.87
C GLN A 257 -3.76 24.16 1.40
N HIS A 258 -3.97 22.91 1.00
CA HIS A 258 -4.34 22.62 -0.36
C HIS A 258 -5.73 23.17 -0.70
N GLN A 259 -5.84 23.75 -1.89
CA GLN A 259 -7.10 24.14 -2.52
C GLN A 259 -7.08 23.66 -3.97
N ILE A 260 -8.17 23.03 -4.39
CA ILE A 260 -8.30 22.60 -5.79
C ILE A 260 -8.24 23.79 -6.73
N ASN A 261 -7.43 23.67 -7.77
CA ASN A 261 -7.34 24.68 -8.83
C ASN A 261 -7.46 24.00 -10.20
N VAL A 262 -8.56 24.22 -10.87
CA VAL A 262 -8.86 23.60 -12.19
C VAL A 262 -8.44 24.49 -13.37
N ASN A 263 -7.81 25.64 -13.12
CA ASN A 263 -7.30 26.52 -14.15
C ASN A 263 -5.91 26.06 -14.61
N LEU A 264 -5.88 25.03 -15.46
CA LEU A 264 -4.68 24.32 -15.91
C LEU A 264 -3.96 25.02 -17.09
N ILE A 265 -4.16 26.31 -17.27
CA ILE A 265 -3.52 27.10 -18.33
C ILE A 265 -2.41 27.99 -17.75
N PRO A 266 -1.41 28.42 -18.56
CA PRO A 266 -0.39 29.37 -18.12
C PRO A 266 -1.02 30.69 -17.59
N PRO A 267 -0.45 31.32 -16.52
CA PRO A 267 0.73 30.87 -15.77
C PRO A 267 0.45 29.90 -14.62
N TYR A 268 -0.79 29.56 -14.34
CA TYR A 268 -1.23 28.81 -13.16
C TYR A 268 -0.60 27.40 -13.03
N GLY A 269 -0.27 26.77 -14.15
CA GLY A 269 0.41 25.47 -14.15
C GLY A 269 1.74 25.48 -13.39
N LEU A 270 2.54 26.54 -13.52
CA LEU A 270 3.80 26.68 -12.81
C LEU A 270 3.61 26.86 -11.28
N ASP A 271 2.56 27.60 -10.88
CA ASP A 271 2.22 27.73 -9.46
C ASP A 271 1.80 26.39 -8.85
N MET A 272 1.01 25.61 -9.59
CA MET A 272 0.63 24.24 -9.17
C MET A 272 1.85 23.34 -9.04
N GLU A 273 2.74 23.31 -10.04
CA GLU A 273 4.00 22.56 -10.03
C GLU A 273 4.85 22.95 -8.81
N ARG A 274 4.98 24.25 -8.54
CA ARG A 274 5.67 24.76 -7.36
C ARG A 274 5.07 24.22 -6.06
N THR A 275 3.74 24.20 -5.93
CA THR A 275 3.10 23.60 -4.74
C THR A 275 3.36 22.11 -4.63
N ILE A 276 3.39 21.36 -5.75
CA ILE A 276 3.70 19.91 -5.75
C ILE A 276 5.09 19.70 -5.16
N HIS A 277 6.11 20.37 -5.67
CA HIS A 277 7.49 20.15 -5.27
C HIS A 277 7.83 20.66 -3.87
N PHE A 278 7.35 21.82 -3.49
CA PHE A 278 7.79 22.51 -2.27
C PHE A 278 6.84 22.35 -1.07
N ALA A 279 5.60 21.89 -1.28
CA ALA A 279 4.65 21.71 -0.20
C ALA A 279 3.99 20.33 -0.19
N ARG A 280 3.37 19.91 -1.30
CA ARG A 280 2.46 18.76 -1.30
C ARG A 280 3.22 17.43 -1.16
N LEU A 281 4.35 17.25 -1.86
CA LEU A 281 5.21 16.07 -1.70
C LEU A 281 5.96 16.08 -0.37
N GLU A 282 6.35 17.25 0.15
CA GLU A 282 6.96 17.37 1.47
C GLU A 282 5.95 17.00 2.57
N LEU A 283 4.68 17.43 2.43
CA LEU A 283 3.59 17.01 3.32
C LEU A 283 3.45 15.48 3.30
N ALA A 284 3.51 14.86 2.12
CA ALA A 284 3.43 13.40 2.00
C ALA A 284 4.60 12.69 2.71
N ARG A 285 5.84 13.20 2.60
CA ARG A 285 7.00 12.66 3.33
C ARG A 285 6.81 12.77 4.85
N ARG A 286 6.43 13.95 5.34
CA ARG A 286 6.17 14.15 6.78
C ARG A 286 5.00 13.30 7.25
N TYR A 287 3.95 13.18 6.46
CA TYR A 287 2.81 12.32 6.77
C TYR A 287 3.24 10.85 6.95
N ALA A 288 4.05 10.33 6.03
CA ALA A 288 4.55 8.96 6.14
C ALA A 288 5.38 8.74 7.43
N HIS A 289 6.18 9.73 7.82
CA HIS A 289 6.97 9.69 9.05
C HIS A 289 6.11 9.73 10.31
N GLU A 290 5.25 10.74 10.44
CA GLU A 290 4.41 10.95 11.62
C GLU A 290 3.43 9.78 11.85
N ASN A 291 2.92 9.19 10.76
CA ASN A 291 1.98 8.07 10.80
C ASN A 291 2.67 6.70 10.70
N LYS A 292 4.00 6.66 10.70
CA LYS A 292 4.80 5.42 10.70
C LYS A 292 4.40 4.46 9.57
N LEU A 293 4.14 4.99 8.37
CA LEU A 293 3.84 4.16 7.20
C LEU A 293 5.05 3.31 6.81
N ASN A 294 6.26 3.81 7.09
CA ASN A 294 7.52 3.10 6.92
C ASN A 294 8.08 2.77 8.29
N ARG A 295 8.43 1.51 8.55
CA ARG A 295 8.76 1.04 9.90
C ARG A 295 9.96 0.12 9.92
N ILE A 296 10.89 0.36 10.83
CA ILE A 296 11.90 -0.63 11.22
C ILE A 296 11.18 -1.68 12.06
N THR A 297 10.86 -2.82 11.46
CA THR A 297 10.03 -3.87 12.09
C THR A 297 10.83 -4.78 12.99
N VAL A 298 12.14 -4.92 12.74
CA VAL A 298 13.09 -5.60 13.63
C VAL A 298 14.23 -4.63 13.94
N PRO A 299 14.08 -3.80 15.00
CA PRO A 299 15.14 -2.92 15.45
C PRO A 299 16.24 -3.75 16.11
N THR A 300 17.43 -3.75 15.50
CA THR A 300 18.58 -4.51 15.96
C THR A 300 19.71 -3.55 16.32
N PRO A 301 20.08 -3.41 17.60
CA PRO A 301 21.26 -2.66 18.00
C PRO A 301 22.52 -3.27 17.37
N ASN A 302 23.47 -2.42 16.96
CA ASN A 302 24.73 -2.86 16.36
C ASN A 302 24.56 -3.79 15.12
N ALA A 303 23.48 -3.59 14.36
CA ALA A 303 23.27 -4.34 13.13
C ALA A 303 24.35 -3.98 12.10
N TRP A 304 24.83 -4.99 11.40
CA TRP A 304 25.75 -4.83 10.28
C TRP A 304 25.06 -5.04 8.91
N PHE A 305 23.93 -5.76 8.91
CA PHE A 305 23.17 -6.10 7.71
C PHE A 305 21.73 -5.63 7.83
N GLY A 306 21.23 -5.02 6.80
CA GLY A 306 19.86 -4.54 6.70
C GLY A 306 19.09 -5.18 5.54
N ILE A 307 17.81 -5.49 5.75
CA ILE A 307 16.91 -5.88 4.67
C ILE A 307 15.84 -4.79 4.54
N LEU A 308 15.75 -4.19 3.36
CA LEU A 308 14.74 -3.20 3.00
C LEU A 308 13.74 -3.83 2.04
N THR A 309 12.46 -3.79 2.35
CA THR A 309 11.43 -4.44 1.54
C THR A 309 10.06 -3.74 1.68
N THR A 310 9.05 -4.18 0.92
CA THR A 310 7.75 -3.51 0.85
C THR A 310 6.61 -4.47 0.53
N GLY A 311 5.38 -4.05 0.80
CA GLY A 311 4.14 -4.72 0.38
C GLY A 311 4.15 -6.23 0.64
N LYS A 312 3.76 -6.99 -0.37
CA LYS A 312 3.78 -8.46 -0.34
C LYS A 312 5.18 -9.02 -0.08
N THR A 313 6.23 -8.47 -0.72
CA THR A 313 7.61 -8.99 -0.57
C THR A 313 8.14 -8.91 0.86
N TYR A 314 7.58 -8.02 1.70
CA TYR A 314 7.89 -8.03 3.13
C TYR A 314 7.46 -9.36 3.78
N TYR A 315 6.28 -9.86 3.47
CA TYR A 315 5.78 -11.11 4.03
C TYR A 315 6.52 -12.31 3.47
N ASP A 316 6.92 -12.27 2.19
CA ASP A 316 7.77 -13.30 1.59
C ASP A 316 9.16 -13.36 2.27
N VAL A 317 9.75 -12.19 2.54
CA VAL A 317 11.01 -12.11 3.33
C VAL A 317 10.82 -12.67 4.74
N ARG A 318 9.70 -12.35 5.42
CA ARG A 318 9.41 -12.88 6.75
C ARG A 318 9.26 -14.40 6.73
N GLN A 319 8.60 -14.95 5.70
CA GLN A 319 8.46 -16.39 5.51
C GLN A 319 9.82 -17.04 5.25
N ALA A 320 10.60 -16.50 4.32
CA ALA A 320 11.94 -16.98 4.01
C ALA A 320 12.86 -17.01 5.25
N LEU A 321 12.83 -15.96 6.06
CA LEU A 321 13.59 -15.89 7.30
C LEU A 321 13.12 -16.96 8.30
N ALA A 322 11.82 -17.18 8.44
CA ALA A 322 11.26 -18.20 9.31
C ALA A 322 11.69 -19.62 8.88
N GLU A 323 11.64 -19.94 7.57
CA GLU A 323 12.09 -21.21 7.00
C GLU A 323 13.60 -21.43 7.18
N MET A 324 14.39 -20.38 7.22
CA MET A 324 15.82 -20.43 7.54
C MET A 324 16.08 -20.53 9.06
N GLY A 325 15.05 -20.55 9.92
CA GLY A 325 15.17 -20.56 11.37
C GLY A 325 15.61 -19.22 11.96
N LEU A 326 15.43 -18.12 11.21
CA LEU A 326 15.80 -16.76 11.62
C LEU A 326 14.55 -15.99 12.12
N ASP A 327 14.15 -16.31 13.35
CA ASP A 327 13.14 -15.52 14.05
C ASP A 327 13.70 -14.14 14.49
N ASP A 328 12.86 -13.29 15.08
CA ASP A 328 13.27 -11.94 15.51
C ASP A 328 14.40 -11.95 16.53
N ALA A 329 14.51 -12.97 17.38
CA ALA A 329 15.59 -13.12 18.35
C ALA A 329 16.90 -13.49 17.64
N ALA A 330 16.84 -14.39 16.66
CA ALA A 330 17.97 -14.76 15.82
C ALA A 330 18.45 -13.57 14.96
N LEU A 331 17.53 -12.81 14.38
CA LEU A 331 17.86 -11.60 13.61
C LEU A 331 18.64 -10.61 14.48
N ARG A 332 18.18 -10.35 15.71
CA ARG A 332 18.90 -9.48 16.65
C ARG A 332 20.27 -10.05 17.02
N ARG A 333 20.36 -11.35 17.32
CA ARG A 333 21.61 -12.04 17.67
C ARG A 333 22.65 -11.96 16.55
N TYR A 334 22.21 -12.10 15.30
CA TYR A 334 23.10 -12.07 14.13
C TYR A 334 23.34 -10.66 13.56
N GLY A 335 22.77 -9.64 14.17
CA GLY A 335 22.99 -8.26 13.75
C GLY A 335 22.27 -7.88 12.45
N ILE A 336 21.07 -8.41 12.25
CA ILE A 336 20.23 -8.15 11.07
C ILE A 336 19.07 -7.20 11.45
N ARG A 337 18.89 -6.12 10.71
CA ARG A 337 17.80 -5.16 10.87
C ARG A 337 16.83 -5.24 9.70
N LEU A 338 15.53 -5.06 9.93
CA LEU A 338 14.51 -5.17 8.89
C LEU A 338 13.68 -3.87 8.81
N LEU A 339 13.61 -3.28 7.61
CA LEU A 339 12.78 -2.11 7.32
C LEU A 339 11.68 -2.49 6.32
N LYS A 340 10.44 -2.20 6.68
CA LYS A 340 9.27 -2.27 5.79
C LYS A 340 8.89 -0.88 5.32
N MET A 341 8.90 -0.69 4.01
CA MET A 341 8.36 0.51 3.37
C MET A 341 6.89 0.27 3.02
N GLY A 342 5.99 1.06 3.60
CA GLY A 342 4.58 1.05 3.26
C GLY A 342 4.25 2.10 2.21
N MET A 343 4.94 3.25 2.24
CA MET A 343 4.90 4.25 1.19
C MET A 343 6.19 4.21 0.36
N LEU A 344 6.05 3.93 -0.94
CA LEU A 344 7.17 3.81 -1.88
C LEU A 344 7.64 5.18 -2.35
N PHE A 345 6.70 6.07 -2.63
CA PHE A 345 6.92 7.42 -3.13
C PHE A 345 5.97 8.42 -2.45
N PRO A 346 6.45 9.64 -2.14
CA PRO A 346 7.86 10.03 -2.11
C PRO A 346 8.62 9.30 -1.02
N MET A 347 9.86 8.88 -1.30
CA MET A 347 10.68 8.21 -0.29
C MET A 347 10.91 9.12 0.92
N GLU A 348 10.64 8.61 2.11
CA GLU A 348 10.88 9.33 3.36
C GLU A 348 12.34 9.11 3.82
N PRO A 349 13.19 10.14 3.74
CA PRO A 349 14.64 9.94 3.90
C PRO A 349 15.08 9.69 5.35
N ARG A 350 14.30 10.14 6.35
CA ARG A 350 14.69 10.02 7.78
C ARG A 350 14.72 8.58 8.22
N VAL A 351 13.69 7.80 7.90
CA VAL A 351 13.64 6.38 8.27
C VAL A 351 14.71 5.56 7.54
N VAL A 352 15.01 5.88 6.28
CA VAL A 352 16.06 5.20 5.52
C VAL A 352 17.44 5.49 6.12
N ARG A 353 17.71 6.74 6.46
CA ARG A 353 18.98 7.14 7.15
C ARG A 353 19.07 6.55 8.55
N GLU A 354 17.97 6.52 9.31
CA GLU A 354 17.93 5.88 10.63
C GLU A 354 18.21 4.37 10.51
N PHE A 355 17.55 3.72 9.57
CA PHE A 355 17.74 2.30 9.28
C PHE A 355 19.18 1.98 8.89
N SER A 356 19.83 2.84 8.12
CA SER A 356 21.18 2.60 7.59
C SER A 356 22.30 2.76 8.62
N ARG A 357 22.04 3.41 9.77
CA ARG A 357 23.09 3.70 10.77
C ARG A 357 23.78 2.43 11.25
N GLY A 358 25.11 2.38 11.09
CA GLY A 358 25.96 1.26 11.52
C GLY A 358 25.87 0.03 10.62
N LEU A 359 25.01 0.02 9.61
CA LEU A 359 24.97 -1.05 8.63
C LEU A 359 26.18 -0.97 7.70
N GLN A 360 26.68 -2.14 7.32
CA GLN A 360 27.71 -2.27 6.30
C GLN A 360 27.09 -2.57 4.94
N GLU A 361 25.93 -3.24 4.96
CA GLU A 361 25.22 -3.63 3.75
C GLU A 361 23.70 -3.56 3.92
N ILE A 362 23.00 -3.18 2.88
CA ILE A 362 21.54 -3.24 2.75
C ILE A 362 21.19 -4.09 1.54
N LEU A 363 20.43 -5.16 1.75
CA LEU A 363 19.76 -5.93 0.69
C LEU A 363 18.36 -5.35 0.49
N VAL A 364 18.08 -4.85 -0.72
CA VAL A 364 16.74 -4.41 -1.12
C VAL A 364 16.00 -5.55 -1.79
N VAL A 365 14.85 -5.95 -1.23
CA VAL A 365 14.01 -7.02 -1.77
C VAL A 365 12.71 -6.40 -2.27
N GLU A 366 12.58 -6.31 -3.58
CA GLU A 366 11.42 -5.74 -4.29
C GLU A 366 11.14 -6.48 -5.58
N GLU A 367 9.89 -6.45 -6.04
CA GLU A 367 9.46 -7.04 -7.30
C GLU A 367 10.02 -6.30 -8.53
N LYS A 368 10.14 -6.99 -9.66
CA LYS A 368 10.51 -6.42 -10.95
C LYS A 368 11.83 -5.65 -10.92
N ARG A 369 11.85 -4.46 -11.56
CA ARG A 369 13.03 -3.59 -11.60
C ARG A 369 13.26 -2.88 -10.27
N SER A 370 14.47 -2.36 -10.10
CA SER A 370 14.82 -1.52 -8.96
C SER A 370 13.98 -0.23 -8.97
N PHE A 371 13.32 0.04 -7.86
CA PHE A 371 12.61 1.28 -7.56
C PHE A 371 13.03 1.78 -6.17
N LEU A 372 12.76 0.99 -5.12
CA LEU A 372 13.24 1.31 -3.76
C LEU A 372 14.77 1.33 -3.69
N GLU A 373 15.43 0.42 -4.39
CA GLU A 373 16.89 0.37 -4.45
C GLU A 373 17.48 1.69 -5.00
N LEU A 374 16.89 2.23 -6.07
CA LEU A 374 17.34 3.51 -6.65
C LEU A 374 17.16 4.67 -5.67
N PHE A 375 16.00 4.80 -5.05
CA PHE A 375 15.74 5.87 -4.08
C PHE A 375 16.53 5.70 -2.79
N ALA A 376 16.77 4.47 -2.33
CA ALA A 376 17.62 4.22 -1.17
C ALA A 376 19.07 4.65 -1.46
N LYS A 377 19.60 4.29 -2.63
CA LYS A 377 20.93 4.74 -3.08
C LYS A 377 21.02 6.26 -3.14
N ASP A 378 20.03 6.94 -3.68
CA ASP A 378 19.95 8.40 -3.76
C ASP A 378 19.97 9.04 -2.36
N VAL A 379 19.10 8.60 -1.46
CA VAL A 379 19.01 9.10 -0.07
C VAL A 379 20.32 8.93 0.70
N LEU A 380 21.05 7.84 0.43
CA LEU A 380 22.26 7.47 1.17
C LEU A 380 23.54 7.99 0.51
N TYR A 381 23.49 8.45 -0.74
CA TYR A 381 24.67 8.83 -1.53
C TYR A 381 25.56 9.86 -0.84
N GLY A 382 24.99 10.87 -0.21
CA GLY A 382 25.71 11.93 0.49
C GLY A 382 26.25 11.56 1.89
N MET A 383 26.01 10.35 2.39
CA MET A 383 26.51 9.91 3.69
C MET A 383 27.94 9.39 3.57
N THR A 384 28.82 9.79 4.50
CA THR A 384 30.24 9.36 4.53
C THR A 384 30.41 7.89 4.92
N ASP A 385 29.56 7.40 5.82
CA ASP A 385 29.53 6.05 6.35
C ASP A 385 28.37 5.22 5.78
N ARG A 386 27.99 5.48 4.52
CA ARG A 386 26.88 4.77 3.88
C ARG A 386 27.18 3.29 3.71
N PRO A 387 26.18 2.44 3.97
CA PRO A 387 26.28 1.01 3.68
C PRO A 387 26.32 0.77 2.16
N GLN A 388 26.87 -0.38 1.77
CA GLN A 388 26.64 -0.90 0.41
C GLN A 388 25.19 -1.26 0.21
N VAL A 389 24.60 -0.85 -0.92
CA VAL A 389 23.21 -1.20 -1.26
C VAL A 389 23.19 -2.13 -2.46
N VAL A 390 22.69 -3.33 -2.26
CA VAL A 390 22.50 -4.37 -3.29
C VAL A 390 21.02 -4.75 -3.38
N GLY A 391 20.61 -5.24 -4.54
CA GLY A 391 19.21 -5.62 -4.77
C GLY A 391 19.08 -6.59 -5.93
N LYS A 392 18.85 -6.08 -7.15
CA LYS A 392 18.78 -6.94 -8.35
C LYS A 392 20.12 -7.54 -8.71
N ALA A 393 21.20 -6.80 -8.48
CA ALA A 393 22.56 -7.28 -8.65
C ALA A 393 23.40 -7.03 -7.39
N ASP A 394 24.48 -7.78 -7.25
CA ASP A 394 25.51 -7.54 -6.24
C ASP A 394 26.56 -6.51 -6.74
N GLU A 395 27.62 -6.31 -5.96
CA GLU A 395 28.69 -5.35 -6.23
C GLU A 395 29.57 -5.68 -7.45
N GLU A 396 29.44 -6.89 -7.98
CA GLU A 396 30.16 -7.36 -9.17
C GLU A 396 29.21 -7.52 -10.37
N ASP A 397 28.03 -6.87 -10.32
CA ASP A 397 26.97 -6.93 -11.33
C ASP A 397 26.41 -8.36 -11.57
N ARG A 398 26.60 -9.28 -10.61
CA ARG A 398 26.03 -10.62 -10.70
C ARG A 398 24.60 -10.60 -10.21
N LEU A 399 23.70 -11.27 -10.94
CA LEU A 399 22.29 -11.38 -10.59
C LEU A 399 22.11 -11.94 -9.15
N LEU A 400 21.38 -11.19 -8.32
CA LEU A 400 21.04 -11.56 -6.95
C LEU A 400 19.55 -11.84 -6.78
N LEU A 401 18.70 -10.94 -7.24
CA LEU A 401 17.25 -11.09 -7.26
C LEU A 401 16.70 -10.89 -8.68
N PRO A 402 15.98 -11.84 -9.26
CA PRO A 402 15.53 -11.75 -10.64
C PRO A 402 14.56 -10.57 -10.86
N PRO A 403 14.70 -9.81 -11.95
CA PRO A 403 13.74 -8.77 -12.34
C PRO A 403 12.56 -9.33 -13.17
N VAL A 404 12.55 -10.63 -13.43
CA VAL A 404 11.59 -11.34 -14.29
C VAL A 404 10.63 -12.15 -13.43
N GLY A 405 9.36 -12.17 -13.79
CA GLY A 405 8.35 -12.92 -13.07
C GLY A 405 8.01 -12.30 -11.71
N GLU A 406 7.55 -13.13 -10.80
CA GLU A 406 7.35 -12.84 -9.39
C GLU A 406 8.56 -13.38 -8.62
N LEU A 407 8.92 -12.74 -7.51
CA LEU A 407 9.90 -13.32 -6.60
C LEU A 407 9.30 -14.56 -5.94
N ASP A 408 9.91 -15.69 -6.20
CA ASP A 408 9.48 -16.97 -5.66
C ASP A 408 10.05 -17.25 -4.26
N SER A 409 9.50 -18.29 -3.62
CA SER A 409 9.93 -18.76 -2.30
C SER A 409 11.40 -19.17 -2.23
N ASP A 410 12.06 -19.41 -3.37
CA ASP A 410 13.44 -19.86 -3.43
C ASP A 410 14.43 -18.72 -3.70
N ALA A 411 14.06 -17.72 -4.48
CA ALA A 411 14.94 -16.62 -4.86
C ALA A 411 15.32 -15.76 -3.64
N ILE A 412 14.35 -15.46 -2.79
CA ILE A 412 14.56 -14.62 -1.59
C ILE A 412 15.50 -15.28 -0.59
N PRO A 413 15.26 -16.53 -0.11
CA PRO A 413 16.17 -17.16 0.86
C PRO A 413 17.56 -17.41 0.27
N ARG A 414 17.68 -17.74 -1.02
CA ARG A 414 18.99 -17.88 -1.69
C ARG A 414 19.78 -16.57 -1.69
N ALA A 415 19.12 -15.43 -2.00
CA ALA A 415 19.76 -14.12 -1.96
C ALA A 415 20.20 -13.76 -0.54
N ILE A 416 19.33 -13.94 0.46
CA ILE A 416 19.65 -13.69 1.87
C ILE A 416 20.80 -14.59 2.32
N ALA A 417 20.73 -15.89 2.08
CA ALA A 417 21.78 -16.86 2.46
C ALA A 417 23.13 -16.52 1.84
N ARG A 418 23.14 -16.15 0.54
CA ARG A 418 24.37 -15.75 -0.17
C ARG A 418 25.05 -14.54 0.48
N ARG A 419 24.26 -13.57 1.00
CA ARG A 419 24.82 -12.37 1.66
C ARG A 419 25.21 -12.62 3.13
N LEU A 420 24.52 -13.55 3.80
CA LEU A 420 24.80 -13.86 5.20
C LEU A 420 25.93 -14.90 5.38
N ALA A 421 26.07 -15.85 4.45
CA ALA A 421 27.00 -16.98 4.56
C ALA A 421 28.47 -16.61 4.86
N PRO A 422 29.03 -15.48 4.38
CA PRO A 422 30.40 -15.11 4.74
C PRO A 422 30.63 -14.82 6.22
N ARG A 423 29.56 -14.51 6.99
CA ARG A 423 29.64 -14.08 8.39
C ARG A 423 28.85 -14.93 9.38
N ILE A 424 27.88 -15.67 8.91
CA ILE A 424 27.05 -16.55 9.73
C ILE A 424 27.33 -17.99 9.28
N ARG A 425 28.11 -18.73 10.08
CA ARG A 425 28.43 -20.15 9.86
C ARG A 425 27.67 -21.01 10.86
#